data_8c3dbc5caa8d331043e312d1c16c874c
#
_entry.id   8c3dbc5caa8d331043e312d1c16c874c
#
_cell.length_a   1.000
_cell.length_b   1.000
_cell.length_c   1.000
_cell.angle_alpha   90.00
_cell.angle_beta   90.00
_cell.angle_gamma   90.00
#
_symmetry.space_group_name_H-M   'P 1'
#
loop_
_entity.id
_entity.type
_entity.pdbx_description
1 polymer ?
#
loop_
_entity_poly.entity_id
_entity_poly.type
_entity_poly.pdbx_seq_one_letter_code
_entity_poly.pdbx_strand_id
1 'polypeptide(L)'
;MYSLDEVKKVDPEIADAIVAEQERQNSHIELIASENWVSKAVMAAMGSPLTNKYAEGYPGKRYYGGCECVDVVENLAIERAKELFGCDYANVQPHSGAQANLAVQFAVLNPGDTIMGMNLDHGGHLTHGSPVNISGKYFKVVPYGVDDNGFLDYDRMRELALECKPKMIIAGASAYARTIDFKKFREVADEVGAVLMVDMAHIAGLVAAGLHPSPIPYADVVTLSLIHI
;
A
#
# COMPACT_ATOMS: atom_id res chain seq x y z
N MET A 1 -21.93 -22.11 -2.99
CA MET A 1 -21.38 -20.82 -2.48
C MET A 1 -21.69 -20.78 -1.00
N TYR A 2 -20.73 -20.53 -0.15
CA TYR A 2 -20.94 -20.39 1.30
C TYR A 2 -21.84 -19.18 1.54
N SER A 3 -22.83 -19.32 2.41
CA SER A 3 -23.82 -18.28 2.70
C SER A 3 -23.78 -17.89 4.18
N LEU A 4 -24.35 -16.74 4.52
CA LEU A 4 -24.52 -16.32 5.90
C LEU A 4 -25.33 -17.35 6.72
N ASP A 5 -26.25 -18.08 6.07
CA ASP A 5 -27.03 -19.13 6.73
C ASP A 5 -26.15 -20.29 7.26
N GLU A 6 -25.04 -20.59 6.57
CA GLU A 6 -24.09 -21.59 7.06
C GLU A 6 -23.35 -21.09 8.31
N VAL A 7 -22.96 -19.80 8.32
CA VAL A 7 -22.37 -19.18 9.52
C VAL A 7 -23.36 -19.19 10.67
N LYS A 8 -24.63 -18.81 10.41
CA LYS A 8 -25.67 -18.74 11.44
C LYS A 8 -26.00 -20.09 12.09
N LYS A 9 -25.88 -21.17 11.35
CA LYS A 9 -26.08 -22.53 11.89
C LYS A 9 -25.00 -22.95 12.89
N VAL A 10 -23.76 -22.45 12.70
CA VAL A 10 -22.59 -22.83 13.49
C VAL A 10 -22.31 -21.82 14.58
N ASP A 11 -22.41 -20.53 14.26
CA ASP A 11 -22.12 -19.42 15.14
C ASP A 11 -23.10 -18.25 14.87
N PRO A 12 -24.24 -18.24 15.56
CA PRO A 12 -25.25 -17.19 15.38
C PRO A 12 -24.75 -15.81 15.83
N GLU A 13 -23.86 -15.71 16.81
CA GLU A 13 -23.33 -14.44 17.30
C GLU A 13 -22.47 -13.76 16.22
N ILE A 14 -21.62 -14.52 15.52
CA ILE A 14 -20.86 -14.00 14.38
C ILE A 14 -21.77 -13.64 13.21
N ALA A 15 -22.81 -14.43 12.93
CA ALA A 15 -23.77 -14.09 11.88
C ALA A 15 -24.50 -12.78 12.15
N ASP A 16 -24.93 -12.56 13.40
CA ASP A 16 -25.60 -11.33 13.82
C ASP A 16 -24.64 -10.12 13.76
N ALA A 17 -23.37 -10.29 14.12
CA ALA A 17 -22.34 -9.25 13.97
C ALA A 17 -22.11 -8.86 12.49
N ILE A 18 -22.09 -9.84 11.57
CA ILE A 18 -21.97 -9.58 10.12
C ILE A 18 -23.16 -8.78 9.60
N VAL A 19 -24.38 -9.11 10.04
CA VAL A 19 -25.60 -8.37 9.67
C VAL A 19 -25.54 -6.94 10.21
N ALA A 20 -25.16 -6.78 11.47
CA ALA A 20 -25.05 -5.46 12.09
C ALA A 20 -24.01 -4.58 11.38
N GLU A 21 -22.85 -5.13 10.96
CA GLU A 21 -21.85 -4.41 10.19
C GLU A 21 -22.38 -4.01 8.80
N GLN A 22 -23.11 -4.88 8.13
CA GLN A 22 -23.73 -4.53 6.85
C GLN A 22 -24.76 -3.38 7.02
N GLU A 23 -25.54 -3.37 8.09
CA GLU A 23 -26.47 -2.28 8.42
C GLU A 23 -25.72 -0.99 8.74
N ARG A 24 -24.62 -1.07 9.51
CA ARG A 24 -23.75 0.07 9.80
C ARG A 24 -23.21 0.69 8.50
N GLN A 25 -22.64 -0.11 7.62
CA GLN A 25 -22.11 0.36 6.33
C GLN A 25 -23.20 1.00 5.46
N ASN A 26 -24.41 0.45 5.44
CA ASN A 26 -25.53 1.00 4.65
C ASN A 26 -26.10 2.31 5.22
N SER A 27 -25.95 2.57 6.52
CA SER A 27 -26.53 3.71 7.22
C SER A 27 -25.58 4.86 7.49
N HIS A 28 -24.29 4.69 7.26
CA HIS A 28 -23.24 5.67 7.55
C HIS A 28 -22.45 6.05 6.30
N ILE A 29 -21.86 7.23 6.32
CA ILE A 29 -20.89 7.66 5.34
C ILE A 29 -19.49 7.31 5.86
N GLU A 30 -18.76 6.49 5.10
CA GLU A 30 -17.39 6.14 5.43
C GLU A 30 -16.45 7.29 5.04
N LEU A 31 -15.63 7.73 6.01
CA LEU A 31 -14.68 8.84 5.83
C LEU A 31 -13.22 8.40 5.80
N ILE A 32 -12.93 7.11 5.94
CA ILE A 32 -11.59 6.56 5.79
C ILE A 32 -11.31 6.42 4.30
N ALA A 33 -10.38 7.23 3.78
CA ALA A 33 -10.12 7.35 2.34
C ALA A 33 -9.68 6.03 1.67
N SER A 34 -9.13 5.09 2.44
CA SER A 34 -8.71 3.76 1.95
C SER A 34 -9.81 2.70 2.01
N GLU A 35 -10.96 2.99 2.60
CA GLU A 35 -12.11 2.09 2.60
C GLU A 35 -13.00 2.30 1.38
N ASN A 36 -13.56 1.20 0.85
CA ASN A 36 -14.47 1.22 -0.28
C ASN A 36 -15.37 -0.03 -0.26
N TRP A 37 -16.42 -0.02 -1.06
CA TRP A 37 -17.37 -1.12 -1.19
C TRP A 37 -16.82 -2.19 -2.12
N VAL A 38 -16.65 -3.39 -1.58
CA VAL A 38 -16.20 -4.57 -2.33
C VAL A 38 -17.33 -5.14 -3.16
N SER A 39 -17.06 -5.53 -4.40
CA SER A 39 -18.04 -6.24 -5.22
C SER A 39 -18.38 -7.62 -4.65
N LYS A 40 -19.59 -8.10 -4.92
CA LYS A 40 -20.00 -9.47 -4.54
C LYS A 40 -19.08 -10.54 -5.11
N ALA A 41 -18.49 -10.29 -6.30
CA ALA A 41 -17.55 -11.22 -6.94
C ALA A 41 -16.25 -11.35 -6.13
N VAL A 42 -15.69 -10.22 -5.66
CA VAL A 42 -14.50 -10.22 -4.80
C VAL A 42 -14.77 -10.94 -3.49
N MET A 43 -15.88 -10.63 -2.81
CA MET A 43 -16.27 -11.32 -1.57
C MET A 43 -16.43 -12.83 -1.77
N ALA A 44 -17.03 -13.26 -2.89
CA ALA A 44 -17.19 -14.68 -3.21
C ALA A 44 -15.84 -15.37 -3.50
N ALA A 45 -14.91 -14.68 -4.15
CA ALA A 45 -13.58 -15.20 -4.41
C ALA A 45 -12.77 -15.37 -3.11
N MET A 46 -12.83 -14.39 -2.20
CA MET A 46 -12.16 -14.46 -0.89
C MET A 46 -12.67 -15.62 -0.03
N GLY A 47 -13.97 -15.90 -0.03
CA GLY A 47 -14.59 -17.01 0.69
C GLY A 47 -14.63 -18.33 -0.10
N SER A 48 -13.78 -18.51 -1.11
CA SER A 48 -13.72 -19.70 -1.94
C SER A 48 -12.82 -20.80 -1.36
N PRO A 49 -12.82 -22.03 -1.93
CA PRO A 49 -11.90 -23.10 -1.53
C PRO A 49 -10.40 -22.75 -1.62
N LEU A 50 -10.03 -21.69 -2.33
CA LEU A 50 -8.65 -21.16 -2.33
C LEU A 50 -8.16 -20.80 -0.92
N THR A 51 -9.07 -20.42 -0.02
CA THR A 51 -8.79 -20.16 1.40
C THR A 51 -8.16 -21.34 2.12
N ASN A 52 -8.39 -22.57 1.65
CA ASN A 52 -7.86 -23.81 2.26
C ASN A 52 -6.42 -24.11 1.83
N LYS A 53 -5.87 -23.39 0.83
CA LYS A 53 -4.61 -23.76 0.20
C LYS A 53 -3.42 -22.99 0.76
N TYR A 54 -2.47 -23.73 1.29
CA TYR A 54 -1.15 -23.25 1.67
C TYR A 54 -0.26 -23.15 0.43
N ALA A 55 0.24 -21.93 0.10
CA ALA A 55 0.92 -21.65 -1.17
C ALA A 55 2.23 -20.86 -0.97
N GLU A 56 3.04 -21.28 0.02
CA GLU A 56 4.35 -20.67 0.29
C GLU A 56 5.27 -20.81 -0.92
N GLY A 57 6.03 -19.76 -1.22
CA GLY A 57 6.86 -19.63 -2.43
C GLY A 57 6.17 -18.80 -3.51
N TYR A 58 6.65 -18.90 -4.74
CA TYR A 58 6.13 -18.15 -5.89
C TYR A 58 5.55 -19.09 -6.94
N PRO A 59 4.71 -18.62 -7.88
CA PRO A 59 4.19 -19.44 -8.98
C PRO A 59 5.29 -20.23 -9.68
N GLY A 60 5.08 -21.54 -9.84
CA GLY A 60 6.06 -22.46 -10.40
C GLY A 60 7.26 -22.79 -9.51
N LYS A 61 7.39 -22.18 -8.33
CA LYS A 61 8.47 -22.38 -7.34
C LYS A 61 7.91 -22.47 -5.93
N ARG A 62 6.93 -23.34 -5.72
CA ARG A 62 6.29 -23.56 -4.42
C ARG A 62 7.05 -24.56 -3.57
N TYR A 63 6.95 -24.36 -2.26
CA TYR A 63 7.46 -25.34 -1.29
C TYR A 63 6.54 -26.57 -1.14
N TYR A 64 5.26 -26.45 -1.51
CA TYR A 64 4.24 -27.50 -1.39
C TYR A 64 3.61 -27.83 -2.74
N GLY A 65 3.15 -29.09 -2.90
CA GLY A 65 2.38 -29.54 -4.06
C GLY A 65 0.94 -29.03 -4.08
N GLY A 66 0.27 -29.21 -5.21
CA GLY A 66 -1.15 -28.88 -5.37
C GLY A 66 -1.43 -27.38 -5.50
N CYS A 67 -0.46 -26.59 -6.00
CA CYS A 67 -0.57 -25.14 -6.13
C CYS A 67 -0.94 -24.67 -7.56
N GLU A 68 -1.25 -25.59 -8.46
CA GLU A 68 -1.49 -25.30 -9.89
C GLU A 68 -2.61 -24.28 -10.09
N CYS A 69 -3.70 -24.38 -9.31
CA CYS A 69 -4.81 -23.44 -9.41
C CYS A 69 -4.49 -22.09 -8.75
N VAL A 70 -3.77 -22.11 -7.62
CA VAL A 70 -3.33 -20.87 -6.96
C VAL A 70 -2.33 -20.11 -7.82
N ASP A 71 -1.43 -20.84 -8.51
CA ASP A 71 -0.48 -20.24 -9.44
C ASP A 71 -1.17 -19.47 -10.57
N VAL A 72 -2.29 -20.02 -11.09
CA VAL A 72 -3.10 -19.31 -12.09
C VAL A 72 -3.65 -18.01 -11.53
N VAL A 73 -4.20 -18.04 -10.31
CA VAL A 73 -4.78 -16.84 -9.67
C VAL A 73 -3.71 -15.78 -9.41
N GLU A 74 -2.57 -16.18 -8.86
CA GLU A 74 -1.48 -15.25 -8.55
C GLU A 74 -0.87 -14.66 -9.83
N ASN A 75 -0.64 -15.47 -10.87
CA ASN A 75 -0.15 -14.97 -12.16
C ASN A 75 -1.14 -13.99 -12.82
N LEU A 76 -2.44 -14.27 -12.79
CA LEU A 76 -3.45 -13.34 -13.29
C LEU A 76 -3.44 -12.01 -12.51
N ALA A 77 -3.28 -12.04 -11.19
CA ALA A 77 -3.19 -10.84 -10.38
C ALA A 77 -1.94 -10.01 -10.73
N ILE A 78 -0.79 -10.67 -10.91
CA ILE A 78 0.47 -10.04 -11.32
C ILE A 78 0.31 -9.36 -12.67
N GLU A 79 -0.16 -10.07 -13.69
CA GLU A 79 -0.28 -9.53 -15.06
C GLU A 79 -1.31 -8.38 -15.12
N ARG A 80 -2.43 -8.50 -14.41
CA ARG A 80 -3.43 -7.43 -14.34
C ARG A 80 -2.93 -6.20 -13.60
N ALA A 81 -2.16 -6.35 -12.53
CA ALA A 81 -1.53 -5.22 -11.84
C ALA A 81 -0.51 -4.51 -12.75
N LYS A 82 0.29 -5.27 -13.50
CA LYS A 82 1.24 -4.73 -14.49
C LYS A 82 0.52 -3.96 -15.60
N GLU A 83 -0.55 -4.50 -16.14
CA GLU A 83 -1.36 -3.85 -17.17
C GLU A 83 -2.03 -2.57 -16.64
N LEU A 84 -2.66 -2.66 -15.46
CA LEU A 84 -3.41 -1.55 -14.87
C LEU A 84 -2.56 -0.32 -14.56
N PHE A 85 -1.34 -0.55 -14.07
CA PHE A 85 -0.46 0.54 -13.63
C PHE A 85 0.70 0.82 -14.60
N GLY A 86 0.91 -0.02 -15.61
CA GLY A 86 1.99 0.15 -16.59
C GLY A 86 3.37 -0.11 -16.01
N CYS A 87 3.52 -1.10 -15.13
CA CYS A 87 4.80 -1.46 -14.51
C CYS A 87 5.37 -2.77 -15.07
N ASP A 88 6.70 -2.92 -15.00
CA ASP A 88 7.40 -4.10 -15.52
C ASP A 88 7.24 -5.33 -14.62
N TYR A 89 7.18 -5.11 -13.30
CA TYR A 89 7.13 -6.15 -12.28
C TYR A 89 6.04 -5.85 -11.26
N ALA A 90 5.41 -6.90 -10.72
CA ALA A 90 4.46 -6.79 -9.62
C ALA A 90 4.63 -7.97 -8.65
N ASN A 91 4.49 -7.70 -7.36
CA ASN A 91 4.38 -8.69 -6.31
C ASN A 91 3.04 -8.48 -5.59
N VAL A 92 2.18 -9.48 -5.61
CA VAL A 92 0.81 -9.42 -5.08
C VAL A 92 0.65 -10.23 -3.79
N GLN A 93 1.74 -10.69 -3.19
CA GLN A 93 1.71 -11.53 -1.98
C GLN A 93 1.54 -10.78 -0.66
N PRO A 94 1.99 -9.51 -0.48
CA PRO A 94 1.78 -8.81 0.78
C PRO A 94 0.29 -8.76 1.16
N HIS A 95 -0.03 -9.08 2.41
CA HIS A 95 -1.42 -9.09 2.89
C HIS A 95 -1.95 -7.68 3.23
N SER A 96 -1.07 -6.67 3.25
CA SER A 96 -1.43 -5.28 3.57
C SER A 96 -0.39 -4.30 3.02
N GLY A 97 -0.78 -3.03 2.84
CA GLY A 97 0.17 -1.97 2.50
C GLY A 97 1.29 -1.82 3.53
N ALA A 98 0.99 -2.01 4.81
CA ALA A 98 2.01 -1.98 5.87
C ALA A 98 3.06 -3.09 5.68
N GLN A 99 2.64 -4.31 5.33
CA GLN A 99 3.57 -5.40 5.03
C GLN A 99 4.38 -5.11 3.76
N ALA A 100 3.75 -4.58 2.70
CA ALA A 100 4.43 -4.20 1.47
C ALA A 100 5.51 -3.14 1.74
N ASN A 101 5.17 -2.08 2.48
CA ASN A 101 6.11 -1.03 2.86
C ASN A 101 7.29 -1.59 3.66
N LEU A 102 7.01 -2.44 4.64
CA LEU A 102 8.04 -3.06 5.46
C LEU A 102 8.94 -3.97 4.62
N ALA A 103 8.38 -4.75 3.72
CA ALA A 103 9.13 -5.63 2.83
C ALA A 103 10.12 -4.83 1.96
N VAL A 104 9.68 -3.71 1.38
CA VAL A 104 10.55 -2.81 0.60
C VAL A 104 11.64 -2.21 1.46
N GLN A 105 11.28 -1.67 2.63
CA GLN A 105 12.24 -1.06 3.55
C GLN A 105 13.36 -2.05 3.95
N PHE A 106 13.01 -3.26 4.36
CA PHE A 106 13.99 -4.27 4.75
C PHE A 106 14.72 -4.95 3.57
N ALA A 107 14.21 -4.84 2.35
CA ALA A 107 14.93 -5.31 1.15
C ALA A 107 16.10 -4.40 0.76
N VAL A 108 15.97 -3.08 1.02
CA VAL A 108 16.95 -2.10 0.53
C VAL A 108 17.67 -1.31 1.63
N LEU A 109 17.24 -1.43 2.89
CA LEU A 109 17.80 -0.70 4.03
C LEU A 109 18.34 -1.63 5.10
N ASN A 110 19.29 -1.13 5.87
CA ASN A 110 19.74 -1.74 7.11
C ASN A 110 19.19 -0.97 8.33
N PRO A 111 18.99 -1.64 9.47
CA PRO A 111 18.63 -0.94 10.70
C PRO A 111 19.58 0.20 11.02
N GLY A 112 19.03 1.38 11.30
CA GLY A 112 19.80 2.60 11.55
C GLY A 112 20.06 3.47 10.33
N ASP A 113 19.74 3.01 9.12
CA ASP A 113 19.79 3.88 7.92
C ASP A 113 18.79 5.04 8.04
N THR A 114 19.11 6.13 7.38
CA THR A 114 18.25 7.33 7.38
C THR A 114 17.21 7.21 6.28
N ILE A 115 15.96 7.47 6.62
CA ILE A 115 14.83 7.57 5.69
C ILE A 115 14.16 8.93 5.82
N MET A 116 13.55 9.39 4.73
CA MET A 116 12.65 10.53 4.75
C MET A 116 11.23 10.08 4.40
N GLY A 117 10.25 10.59 5.14
CA GLY A 117 8.82 10.36 4.89
C GLY A 117 8.02 11.59 5.27
N MET A 118 6.79 11.68 4.80
CA MET A 118 5.91 12.79 5.16
C MET A 118 5.57 12.75 6.64
N ASN A 119 5.66 13.91 7.31
CA ASN A 119 5.25 14.05 8.70
C ASN A 119 3.80 13.58 8.90
N LEU A 120 3.57 12.81 9.95
CA LEU A 120 2.25 12.27 10.27
C LEU A 120 1.21 13.38 10.45
N ASP A 121 1.59 14.50 11.12
CA ASP A 121 0.71 15.64 11.36
C ASP A 121 0.37 16.43 10.07
N HIS A 122 1.13 16.19 9.00
CA HIS A 122 0.90 16.79 7.67
C HIS A 122 0.21 15.83 6.69
N GLY A 123 -0.23 14.67 7.16
CA GLY A 123 -0.95 13.69 6.36
C GLY A 123 -0.14 12.46 5.97
N GLY A 124 1.04 12.24 6.55
CA GLY A 124 1.84 11.03 6.33
C GLY A 124 1.19 9.76 6.86
N HIS A 125 1.80 8.62 6.57
CA HIS A 125 1.33 7.32 7.05
C HIS A 125 2.24 6.79 8.18
N LEU A 126 1.69 5.97 9.07
CA LEU A 126 2.44 5.36 10.19
C LEU A 126 3.70 4.62 9.71
N THR A 127 3.62 3.90 8.60
CA THR A 127 4.74 3.12 8.05
C THR A 127 5.81 3.94 7.34
N HIS A 128 5.64 5.27 7.27
CA HIS A 128 6.61 6.18 6.68
C HIS A 128 7.57 6.78 7.72
N GLY A 129 7.72 6.14 8.87
CA GLY A 129 8.68 6.54 9.89
C GLY A 129 8.08 7.07 11.19
N SER A 130 6.78 6.83 11.44
CA SER A 130 6.20 7.23 12.74
C SER A 130 6.91 6.53 13.91
N PRO A 131 7.21 7.24 15.02
CA PRO A 131 7.93 6.68 16.17
C PRO A 131 7.24 5.48 16.83
N VAL A 132 5.91 5.36 16.66
CA VAL A 132 5.14 4.22 17.19
C VAL A 132 5.12 3.02 16.24
N ASN A 133 5.59 3.18 15.02
CA ASN A 133 5.68 2.15 14.00
C ASN A 133 7.07 1.51 13.96
N ILE A 134 7.16 0.30 13.43
CA ILE A 134 8.43 -0.42 13.27
C ILE A 134 9.42 0.38 12.40
N SER A 135 8.94 1.10 11.37
CA SER A 135 9.77 1.95 10.52
C SER A 135 10.48 3.05 11.31
N GLY A 136 9.77 3.72 12.25
CA GLY A 136 10.39 4.72 13.11
C GLY A 136 11.26 4.17 14.23
N LYS A 137 11.14 2.87 14.54
CA LYS A 137 11.98 2.20 15.54
C LYS A 137 13.29 1.66 14.98
N TYR A 138 13.28 1.24 13.72
CA TYR A 138 14.44 0.62 13.06
C TYR A 138 15.29 1.60 12.28
N PHE A 139 14.71 2.70 11.78
CA PHE A 139 15.37 3.67 10.92
C PHE A 139 15.48 5.05 11.58
N LYS A 140 16.46 5.83 11.17
CA LYS A 140 16.55 7.25 11.52
C LYS A 140 15.62 8.03 10.59
N VAL A 141 14.64 8.71 11.15
CA VAL A 141 13.60 9.38 10.37
C VAL A 141 13.84 10.89 10.34
N VAL A 142 13.87 11.46 9.16
CA VAL A 142 13.86 12.90 8.92
C VAL A 142 12.55 13.22 8.18
N PRO A 143 11.55 13.80 8.84
CA PRO A 143 10.27 14.09 8.21
C PRO A 143 10.36 15.32 7.31
N TYR A 144 9.68 15.29 6.16
CA TYR A 144 9.34 16.47 5.38
C TYR A 144 7.84 16.79 5.54
N GLY A 145 7.41 17.95 5.09
CA GLY A 145 6.06 18.40 5.34
C GLY A 145 5.49 19.31 4.25
N VAL A 146 4.47 20.06 4.64
CA VAL A 146 3.81 21.07 3.83
C VAL A 146 4.20 22.47 4.29
N ASP A 147 4.07 23.44 3.38
CA ASP A 147 4.19 24.86 3.67
C ASP A 147 2.95 25.42 4.43
N ASP A 148 2.95 26.70 4.74
CA ASP A 148 1.86 27.38 5.46
C ASP A 148 0.53 27.39 4.66
N ASN A 149 0.56 27.12 3.36
CA ASN A 149 -0.60 27.02 2.49
C ASN A 149 -1.09 25.57 2.30
N GLY A 150 -0.44 24.62 2.94
CA GLY A 150 -0.77 23.19 2.88
C GLY A 150 -0.31 22.51 1.59
N PHE A 151 0.67 23.03 0.85
CA PHE A 151 1.32 22.37 -0.25
C PHE A 151 2.61 21.67 0.20
N LEU A 152 2.95 20.54 -0.43
CA LEU A 152 4.24 19.90 -0.23
C LEU A 152 5.38 20.89 -0.48
N ASP A 153 6.23 21.10 0.52
CA ASP A 153 7.39 21.98 0.45
C ASP A 153 8.59 21.21 -0.13
N TYR A 154 8.65 21.17 -1.47
CA TYR A 154 9.69 20.45 -2.20
C TYR A 154 11.08 21.06 -1.99
N ASP A 155 11.17 22.39 -1.81
CA ASP A 155 12.44 23.08 -1.61
C ASP A 155 13.00 22.72 -0.22
N ARG A 156 12.16 22.76 0.81
CA ARG A 156 12.56 22.33 2.14
C ARG A 156 12.87 20.85 2.21
N MET A 157 12.11 20.01 1.51
CA MET A 157 12.40 18.58 1.42
C MET A 157 13.78 18.34 0.79
N ARG A 158 14.14 19.06 -0.28
CA ARG A 158 15.46 18.98 -0.92
C ARG A 158 16.57 19.39 0.02
N GLU A 159 16.44 20.52 0.74
CA GLU A 159 17.40 20.96 1.74
C GLU A 159 17.65 19.87 2.79
N LEU A 160 16.58 19.33 3.39
CA LEU A 160 16.68 18.27 4.38
C LEU A 160 17.36 17.01 3.80
N ALA A 161 17.06 16.64 2.56
CA ALA A 161 17.68 15.50 1.90
C ALA A 161 19.18 15.69 1.71
N LEU A 162 19.62 16.88 1.30
CA LEU A 162 21.03 17.22 1.17
C LEU A 162 21.78 17.19 2.50
N GLU A 163 21.13 17.63 3.58
CA GLU A 163 21.69 17.61 4.94
C GLU A 163 21.81 16.18 5.47
N CYS A 164 20.74 15.37 5.41
CA CYS A 164 20.67 14.07 6.07
C CYS A 164 21.10 12.90 5.20
N LYS A 165 21.19 13.07 3.88
CA LYS A 165 21.57 12.06 2.87
C LYS A 165 20.87 10.73 3.10
N PRO A 166 19.53 10.68 2.99
CA PRO A 166 18.74 9.49 3.27
C PRO A 166 19.10 8.37 2.29
N LYS A 167 18.96 7.13 2.71
CA LYS A 167 19.02 5.96 1.84
C LYS A 167 17.73 5.74 1.07
N MET A 168 16.61 6.23 1.62
CA MET A 168 15.29 6.13 1.00
C MET A 168 14.49 7.41 1.26
N ILE A 169 13.80 7.87 0.21
CA ILE A 169 12.75 8.87 0.30
C ILE A 169 11.41 8.17 0.02
N ILE A 170 10.46 8.31 0.94
CA ILE A 170 9.12 7.74 0.82
C ILE A 170 8.16 8.87 0.47
N ALA A 171 7.63 8.86 -0.75
CA ALA A 171 6.56 9.75 -1.18
C ALA A 171 5.20 9.07 -1.01
N GLY A 172 4.15 9.87 -0.91
CA GLY A 172 2.79 9.40 -0.65
C GLY A 172 2.27 9.83 0.70
N ALA A 173 0.97 9.79 0.87
CA ALA A 173 0.30 10.29 2.06
C ALA A 173 -1.05 9.60 2.27
N SER A 174 -1.52 9.60 3.52
CA SER A 174 -2.86 9.13 3.89
C SER A 174 -3.90 10.25 3.85
N ALA A 175 -3.51 11.47 4.17
CA ALA A 175 -4.42 12.61 4.33
C ALA A 175 -3.89 13.88 3.63
N TYR A 176 -3.50 13.76 2.37
CA TYR A 176 -3.06 14.87 1.54
C TYR A 176 -3.94 14.94 0.29
N ALA A 177 -4.78 15.95 0.19
CA ALA A 177 -5.83 16.06 -0.84
C ALA A 177 -5.38 16.73 -2.15
N ARG A 178 -4.08 17.03 -2.30
CA ARG A 178 -3.54 17.72 -3.47
C ARG A 178 -2.71 16.79 -4.33
N THR A 179 -2.47 17.18 -5.58
CA THR A 179 -1.61 16.44 -6.50
C THR A 179 -0.17 16.40 -5.99
N ILE A 180 0.44 15.22 -6.05
CA ILE A 180 1.85 14.99 -5.72
C ILE A 180 2.67 15.01 -7.01
N ASP A 181 3.73 15.82 -7.05
CA ASP A 181 4.68 15.85 -8.16
C ASP A 181 5.82 14.85 -7.91
N PHE A 182 5.67 13.64 -8.44
CA PHE A 182 6.66 12.57 -8.28
C PHE A 182 7.97 12.85 -9.00
N LYS A 183 7.96 13.69 -10.04
CA LYS A 183 9.17 14.08 -10.74
C LYS A 183 10.12 14.87 -9.82
N LYS A 184 9.57 15.79 -9.02
CA LYS A 184 10.37 16.52 -8.02
C LYS A 184 10.98 15.61 -6.97
N PHE A 185 10.24 14.60 -6.51
CA PHE A 185 10.79 13.58 -5.62
C PHE A 185 11.94 12.80 -6.28
N ARG A 186 11.78 12.42 -7.55
CA ARG A 186 12.84 11.73 -8.31
C ARG A 186 14.11 12.58 -8.42
N GLU A 187 13.97 13.85 -8.79
CA GLU A 187 15.09 14.78 -8.90
C GLU A 187 15.88 14.88 -7.59
N VAL A 188 15.19 15.01 -6.45
CA VAL A 188 15.85 15.04 -5.14
C VAL A 188 16.49 13.69 -4.78
N ALA A 189 15.79 12.59 -5.02
CA ALA A 189 16.33 11.26 -4.75
C ALA A 189 17.60 10.97 -5.57
N ASP A 190 17.64 11.37 -6.84
CA ASP A 190 18.82 11.26 -7.71
C ASP A 190 19.98 12.11 -7.19
N GLU A 191 19.71 13.34 -6.75
CA GLU A 191 20.73 14.26 -6.25
C GLU A 191 21.46 13.71 -5.01
N VAL A 192 20.76 12.97 -4.15
CA VAL A 192 21.32 12.40 -2.92
C VAL A 192 21.67 10.91 -3.02
N GLY A 193 21.34 10.25 -4.14
CA GLY A 193 21.54 8.82 -4.35
C GLY A 193 20.63 7.94 -3.50
N ALA A 194 19.40 8.39 -3.23
CA ALA A 194 18.41 7.66 -2.45
C ALA A 194 17.50 6.81 -3.33
N VAL A 195 17.01 5.70 -2.78
CA VAL A 195 15.89 4.96 -3.36
C VAL A 195 14.62 5.79 -3.21
N LEU A 196 13.86 5.98 -4.29
CA LEU A 196 12.54 6.59 -4.24
C LEU A 196 11.48 5.50 -4.16
N MET A 197 10.85 5.38 -3.00
CA MET A 197 9.67 4.57 -2.78
C MET A 197 8.43 5.46 -2.81
N VAL A 198 7.39 5.04 -3.53
CA VAL A 198 6.11 5.73 -3.51
C VAL A 198 5.02 4.81 -2.97
N ASP A 199 4.38 5.21 -1.87
CA ASP A 199 3.17 4.58 -1.37
C ASP A 199 1.96 5.33 -1.93
N MET A 200 1.29 4.73 -2.92
CA MET A 200 0.11 5.33 -3.58
C MET A 200 -1.21 4.75 -3.07
N ALA A 201 -1.23 4.08 -1.92
CA ALA A 201 -2.40 3.36 -1.41
C ALA A 201 -3.69 4.20 -1.48
N HIS A 202 -3.66 5.43 -1.00
CA HIS A 202 -4.85 6.29 -0.95
C HIS A 202 -5.24 6.93 -2.28
N ILE A 203 -4.35 6.94 -3.26
CA ILE A 203 -4.59 7.54 -4.59
C ILE A 203 -4.55 6.51 -5.72
N ALA A 204 -4.38 5.22 -5.43
CA ALA A 204 -4.20 4.18 -6.44
C ALA A 204 -5.37 4.13 -7.44
N GLY A 205 -6.61 4.30 -6.98
CA GLY A 205 -7.79 4.38 -7.84
C GLY A 205 -7.79 5.61 -8.77
N LEU A 206 -7.32 6.75 -8.28
CA LEU A 206 -7.18 7.97 -9.08
C LEU A 206 -6.05 7.82 -10.11
N VAL A 207 -4.95 7.18 -9.75
CA VAL A 207 -3.84 6.87 -10.67
C VAL A 207 -4.33 5.92 -11.77
N ALA A 208 -5.01 4.83 -11.42
CA ALA A 208 -5.56 3.88 -12.38
C ALA A 208 -6.57 4.53 -13.34
N ALA A 209 -7.35 5.50 -12.85
CA ALA A 209 -8.31 6.26 -13.65
C ALA A 209 -7.70 7.43 -14.45
N GLY A 210 -6.39 7.68 -14.33
CA GLY A 210 -5.72 8.81 -14.99
C GLY A 210 -6.05 10.19 -14.41
N LEU A 211 -6.62 10.24 -13.21
CA LEU A 211 -7.02 11.48 -12.52
C LEU A 211 -5.93 12.04 -11.59
N HIS A 212 -4.91 11.26 -11.30
CA HIS A 212 -3.71 11.68 -10.61
C HIS A 212 -2.49 11.17 -11.39
N PRO A 213 -1.37 11.92 -11.44
CA PRO A 213 -0.15 11.47 -12.08
C PRO A 213 0.33 10.12 -11.53
N SER A 214 0.78 9.24 -12.41
CA SER A 214 1.36 7.96 -12.02
C SER A 214 2.77 8.13 -11.44
N PRO A 215 3.10 7.48 -10.32
CA PRO A 215 4.45 7.44 -9.78
C PRO A 215 5.39 6.49 -10.56
N ILE A 216 4.83 5.54 -11.33
CA ILE A 216 5.59 4.45 -11.97
C ILE A 216 6.79 4.94 -12.79
N PRO A 217 6.70 6.03 -13.60
CA PRO A 217 7.86 6.49 -14.38
C PRO A 217 9.00 7.08 -13.55
N TYR A 218 8.78 7.36 -12.26
CA TYR A 218 9.70 8.10 -11.41
C TYR A 218 10.25 7.29 -10.25
N ALA A 219 9.47 6.35 -9.72
CA ALA A 219 9.81 5.60 -8.51
C ALA A 219 10.64 4.34 -8.82
N ASP A 220 11.57 4.00 -7.93
CA ASP A 220 12.25 2.70 -7.97
C ASP A 220 11.31 1.59 -7.53
N VAL A 221 10.44 1.86 -6.54
CA VAL A 221 9.43 0.93 -6.04
C VAL A 221 8.15 1.67 -5.72
N VAL A 222 7.03 1.10 -6.11
CA VAL A 222 5.69 1.60 -5.76
C VAL A 222 4.97 0.57 -4.91
N THR A 223 4.41 1.00 -3.81
CA THR A 223 3.54 0.18 -2.97
C THR A 223 2.11 0.73 -2.98
N LEU A 224 1.18 -0.15 -2.76
CA LEU A 224 -0.23 0.22 -2.63
C LEU A 224 -0.94 -0.78 -1.72
N SER A 225 -2.12 -0.39 -1.25
CA SER A 225 -3.01 -1.27 -0.51
C SER A 225 -4.27 -1.45 -1.34
N LEU A 226 -4.62 -2.70 -1.59
CA LEU A 226 -5.75 -3.04 -2.43
C LEU A 226 -6.77 -3.80 -1.60
N ILE A 227 -7.62 -3.08 -0.87
CA ILE A 227 -8.77 -3.74 -0.24
C ILE A 227 -9.77 -4.18 -1.32
N HIS A 228 -9.77 -3.56 -2.51
CA HIS A 228 -10.93 -3.56 -3.39
C HIS A 228 -10.62 -3.69 -4.89
N ILE A 229 -9.53 -4.32 -5.25
CA ILE A 229 -9.26 -4.63 -6.66
C ILE A 229 -9.61 -6.07 -6.98
#